data_d92f243b760d9b7c6a9238a22a21541b
#
_entry.id   d92f243b760d9b7c6a9238a22a21541b
#
_cell.length_a   1.000
_cell.length_b   1.000
_cell.length_c   1.000
_cell.angle_alpha   90.00
_cell.angle_beta   90.00
_cell.angle_gamma   90.00
#
_symmetry.space_group_name_H-M   'P 1'
#
loop_
_entity.id
_entity.type
_entity.pdbx_description
1 polymer ?
#
loop_
_entity_poly.entity_id
_entity_poly.type
_entity_poly.pdbx_seq_one_letter_code
_entity_poly.pdbx_strand_id
1 'polypeptide(L)'
;MIRPCIAVWLLLAASAAAQTTGGISGRIVDTQSGKPVAGAAIVAASPSMPGEESSRSDLEGEFEIGLLPPGIYTLNVQAEAHQSFTQDGLAVHAGRTIRVYLSIDPETAIGAPFRFAQEPPVLPATSAQTGAVISREQLELVPYGRDQRSFEAAAASAPGVLPRPPGLEILGSPASGTRYRIDGLDVTDPASNRQGRRLVQQFIQEVNVESAALGASYGRVAGGVVQAITRSGGNEVHGSAFLDWMPIELPRRTLRYNLAGGAELGGPLARNSLWFYGGFAPVLMATRSGVLTEYQYIGKLTWRPAQGQLLSLAAITDDFSLHYLGDVLDRTAQVEAVTGWHRQGSDADSVQARVQVAHLAELFGRHRFAWGAEGVRDSAANSSRWYGGAFAEDTWSPVQNLFLDGGVRLERDDLIGKTDFLPRVGVAWDFSGRGVSRAYAFLGRFFESPELASQRRTREHQLAAGVQSQIFRDVVAGLDYVHKDFRDAPDGRTSYDGATLSLAKPFSASSLLQASYTLSSLEGPRTLAADAPNVIKLDAAYAYEWDARTTATLGTSFRVIQGSPWQATMDVRAGVVRALTNPYVLTVTADVLNLFDRERGGTPPLAGRFSARLSF
;
A
#
# COMPACT_ATOMS: atom_id res chain seq x y z
N MET A 1 16.91 -25.58 19.99
CA MET A 1 15.80 -26.43 20.52
C MET A 1 14.50 -25.67 20.24
N ILE A 2 13.81 -26.06 19.18
CA ILE A 2 12.50 -25.51 18.81
C ILE A 2 11.48 -26.12 19.78
N ARG A 3 10.93 -25.29 20.66
CA ARG A 3 9.93 -25.74 21.65
C ARG A 3 8.55 -25.91 20.99
N PRO A 4 7.77 -26.93 21.39
CA PRO A 4 6.51 -27.33 20.75
C PRO A 4 5.31 -26.46 21.16
N CYS A 5 5.44 -25.13 21.16
CA CYS A 5 4.33 -24.22 21.47
C CYS A 5 3.55 -23.75 20.23
N ILE A 6 3.99 -24.12 19.02
CA ILE A 6 3.33 -23.68 17.76
C ILE A 6 2.05 -24.49 17.45
N ALA A 7 1.94 -25.72 17.97
CA ALA A 7 0.85 -26.61 17.60
C ALA A 7 -0.51 -26.34 18.28
N VAL A 8 -0.56 -25.55 19.36
CA VAL A 8 -1.82 -25.30 20.10
C VAL A 8 -2.56 -24.06 19.60
N TRP A 9 -1.90 -23.13 18.88
CA TRP A 9 -2.51 -21.91 18.36
C TRP A 9 -3.19 -22.05 16.99
N LEU A 10 -2.97 -23.18 16.29
CA LEU A 10 -3.58 -23.46 14.99
C LEU A 10 -5.07 -23.82 15.01
N LEU A 11 -5.66 -24.03 16.19
CA LEU A 11 -7.06 -24.50 16.34
C LEU A 11 -8.08 -23.41 16.71
N LEU A 12 -7.67 -22.13 16.83
CA LEU A 12 -8.57 -21.01 17.13
C LEU A 12 -8.58 -19.93 16.01
N ALA A 13 -8.14 -20.26 14.81
CA ALA A 13 -8.11 -19.35 13.69
C ALA A 13 -9.45 -19.29 12.96
N ALA A 14 -10.31 -18.40 13.40
CA ALA A 14 -11.34 -17.76 12.59
C ALA A 14 -11.09 -16.24 12.71
N SER A 15 -10.81 -15.45 11.85
CA SER A 15 -10.97 -15.04 10.46
C SER A 15 -11.08 -13.54 10.24
N ALA A 16 -10.59 -12.99 9.13
CA ALA A 16 -10.45 -11.56 8.98
C ALA A 16 -10.40 -10.96 7.56
N ALA A 17 -10.54 -9.64 7.38
CA ALA A 17 -10.45 -8.94 6.10
C ALA A 17 -9.01 -8.55 5.71
N ALA A 18 -8.72 -8.63 4.40
CA ALA A 18 -7.39 -8.59 3.82
C ALA A 18 -6.78 -7.18 3.70
N GLN A 19 -5.57 -6.98 4.22
CA GLN A 19 -4.75 -5.80 3.94
C GLN A 19 -3.75 -6.02 2.78
N THR A 20 -3.63 -7.25 2.28
CA THR A 20 -2.70 -7.61 1.19
C THR A 20 -3.39 -7.85 -0.15
N THR A 21 -4.72 -7.91 -0.16
CA THR A 21 -5.56 -7.99 -1.35
C THR A 21 -6.50 -6.81 -1.41
N GLY A 22 -7.02 -6.53 -2.59
CA GLY A 22 -8.07 -5.54 -2.81
C GLY A 22 -9.38 -6.19 -3.23
N GLY A 23 -10.30 -5.36 -3.72
CA GLY A 23 -11.57 -5.83 -4.22
C GLY A 23 -12.14 -4.94 -5.33
N ILE A 24 -13.11 -5.49 -6.05
CA ILE A 24 -13.94 -4.78 -7.01
C ILE A 24 -15.39 -4.95 -6.56
N SER A 25 -16.06 -3.85 -6.31
CA SER A 25 -17.51 -3.81 -6.11
C SER A 25 -18.17 -3.05 -7.25
N GLY A 26 -19.45 -3.24 -7.47
CA GLY A 26 -20.10 -2.49 -8.53
C GLY A 26 -21.57 -2.77 -8.71
N ARG A 27 -22.15 -2.07 -9.66
CA ARG A 27 -23.56 -2.20 -10.03
C ARG A 27 -23.69 -2.39 -11.53
N ILE A 28 -24.60 -3.28 -11.91
CA ILE A 28 -24.93 -3.56 -13.31
C ILE A 28 -26.35 -3.07 -13.58
N VAL A 29 -26.52 -2.28 -14.65
CA VAL A 29 -27.80 -1.79 -15.11
C VAL A 29 -27.98 -2.04 -16.60
N ASP A 30 -29.22 -2.25 -17.01
CA ASP A 30 -29.60 -2.30 -18.40
C ASP A 30 -29.58 -0.90 -19.02
N THR A 31 -28.94 -0.75 -20.19
CA THR A 31 -28.73 0.56 -20.82
C THR A 31 -30.01 1.24 -21.32
N GLN A 32 -31.03 0.46 -21.67
CA GLN A 32 -32.27 0.99 -22.22
C GLN A 32 -33.27 1.35 -21.13
N SER A 33 -33.45 0.45 -20.16
CA SER A 33 -34.44 0.63 -19.10
C SER A 33 -33.91 1.35 -17.86
N GLY A 34 -32.58 1.41 -17.68
CA GLY A 34 -31.94 1.88 -16.46
C GLY A 34 -32.16 1.01 -15.22
N LYS A 35 -32.80 -0.15 -15.39
CA LYS A 35 -33.11 -1.08 -14.31
C LYS A 35 -31.88 -1.92 -13.92
N PRO A 36 -31.77 -2.34 -12.65
CA PRO A 36 -30.73 -3.26 -12.24
C PRO A 36 -30.84 -4.61 -12.97
N VAL A 37 -29.69 -5.21 -13.28
CA VAL A 37 -29.61 -6.56 -13.86
C VAL A 37 -29.18 -7.54 -12.77
N ALA A 38 -30.14 -8.37 -12.36
CA ALA A 38 -29.93 -9.40 -11.35
C ALA A 38 -29.39 -10.70 -11.96
N GLY A 39 -28.60 -11.45 -11.20
CA GLY A 39 -28.08 -12.77 -11.58
C GLY A 39 -27.00 -12.75 -12.65
N ALA A 40 -26.52 -11.59 -13.08
CA ALA A 40 -25.39 -11.50 -14.01
C ALA A 40 -24.16 -12.18 -13.40
N ALA A 41 -23.46 -12.98 -14.21
CA ALA A 41 -22.18 -13.59 -13.84
C ALA A 41 -21.06 -12.60 -14.16
N ILE A 42 -20.22 -12.30 -13.20
CA ILE A 42 -19.07 -11.41 -13.31
C ILE A 42 -17.81 -12.21 -13.03
N VAL A 43 -16.86 -12.19 -13.96
CA VAL A 43 -15.58 -12.88 -13.84
C VAL A 43 -14.46 -11.86 -13.90
N ALA A 44 -13.64 -11.82 -12.87
CA ALA A 44 -12.43 -11.00 -12.78
C ALA A 44 -11.21 -11.86 -13.14
N ALA A 45 -10.41 -11.39 -14.09
CA ALA A 45 -9.16 -12.01 -14.51
C ALA A 45 -8.02 -11.01 -14.52
N SER A 46 -6.81 -11.45 -14.21
CA SER A 46 -5.58 -10.65 -14.25
C SER A 46 -4.36 -11.53 -14.47
N PRO A 47 -3.33 -11.08 -15.22
CA PRO A 47 -2.03 -11.75 -15.26
C PRO A 47 -1.37 -11.88 -13.88
N SER A 48 -1.64 -10.93 -12.98
CA SER A 48 -1.13 -10.93 -11.59
C SER A 48 -1.89 -11.88 -10.68
N MET A 49 -3.04 -12.38 -11.12
CA MET A 49 -3.88 -13.29 -10.35
C MET A 49 -3.83 -14.69 -10.93
N PRO A 50 -3.57 -15.69 -10.11
CA PRO A 50 -3.63 -17.07 -10.50
C PRO A 50 -5.10 -17.54 -10.64
N GLY A 51 -5.57 -17.71 -11.87
CA GLY A 51 -6.95 -18.10 -12.19
C GLY A 51 -7.92 -16.92 -12.23
N GLU A 52 -9.20 -17.20 -12.06
CA GLU A 52 -10.28 -16.22 -12.15
C GLU A 52 -11.10 -16.23 -10.86
N GLU A 53 -11.57 -15.07 -10.43
CA GLU A 53 -12.57 -14.92 -9.38
C GLU A 53 -13.90 -14.50 -9.99
N SER A 54 -15.00 -15.01 -9.44
CA SER A 54 -16.33 -14.72 -9.97
C SER A 54 -17.32 -14.35 -8.88
N SER A 55 -18.30 -13.52 -9.24
CA SER A 55 -19.43 -13.16 -8.39
C SER A 55 -20.70 -13.14 -9.23
N ARG A 56 -21.85 -12.97 -8.58
CA ARG A 56 -23.14 -12.73 -9.23
C ARG A 56 -23.77 -11.46 -8.68
N SER A 57 -24.44 -10.71 -9.56
CA SER A 57 -25.21 -9.54 -9.12
C SER A 57 -26.49 -9.98 -8.38
N ASP A 58 -26.83 -9.22 -7.34
CA ASP A 58 -28.07 -9.38 -6.57
C ASP A 58 -29.28 -8.74 -7.27
N LEU A 59 -30.42 -8.66 -6.57
CA LEU A 59 -31.66 -8.09 -7.10
C LEU A 59 -31.56 -6.58 -7.42
N GLU A 60 -30.67 -5.89 -6.75
CA GLU A 60 -30.34 -4.47 -6.96
C GLU A 60 -29.25 -4.28 -8.02
N GLY A 61 -28.77 -5.37 -8.65
CA GLY A 61 -27.72 -5.38 -9.65
C GLY A 61 -26.30 -5.22 -9.06
N GLU A 62 -26.18 -5.24 -7.74
CA GLU A 62 -24.90 -5.03 -7.04
C GLU A 62 -24.08 -6.33 -6.98
N PHE A 63 -22.76 -6.20 -7.03
CA PHE A 63 -21.83 -7.32 -6.88
C PHE A 63 -20.57 -6.91 -6.12
N GLU A 64 -19.89 -7.88 -5.55
CA GLU A 64 -18.57 -7.70 -4.92
C GLU A 64 -17.67 -8.91 -5.23
N ILE A 65 -16.42 -8.65 -5.61
CA ILE A 65 -15.34 -9.62 -5.79
C ILE A 65 -14.20 -9.16 -4.90
N GLY A 66 -13.96 -9.86 -3.81
CA GLY A 66 -12.86 -9.62 -2.87
C GLY A 66 -11.66 -10.51 -3.15
N LEU A 67 -10.64 -10.42 -2.27
CA LEU A 67 -9.45 -11.28 -2.25
C LEU A 67 -8.61 -11.20 -3.53
N LEU A 68 -8.67 -10.09 -4.24
CA LEU A 68 -7.93 -9.87 -5.47
C LEU A 68 -6.50 -9.40 -5.17
N PRO A 69 -5.45 -10.12 -5.55
CA PRO A 69 -4.09 -9.62 -5.50
C PRO A 69 -3.94 -8.29 -6.25
N PRO A 70 -3.03 -7.39 -5.81
CA PRO A 70 -2.78 -6.16 -6.54
C PRO A 70 -2.37 -6.39 -7.99
N GLY A 71 -3.03 -5.67 -8.91
CA GLY A 71 -2.78 -5.81 -10.34
C GLY A 71 -3.84 -5.13 -11.21
N ILE A 72 -3.67 -5.27 -12.50
CA ILE A 72 -4.64 -4.76 -13.50
C ILE A 72 -5.59 -5.90 -13.88
N TYR A 73 -6.88 -5.63 -13.77
CA TYR A 73 -7.95 -6.60 -13.98
C TYR A 73 -8.84 -6.28 -15.18
N THR A 74 -9.34 -7.34 -15.76
CA THR A 74 -10.43 -7.35 -16.74
C THR A 74 -11.66 -7.99 -16.10
N LEU A 75 -12.81 -7.34 -16.18
CA LEU A 75 -14.11 -7.91 -15.82
C LEU A 75 -14.85 -8.35 -17.08
N ASN A 76 -15.27 -9.62 -17.09
CA ASN A 76 -16.19 -10.15 -18.08
C ASN A 76 -17.56 -10.33 -17.44
N VAL A 77 -18.59 -9.73 -18.03
CA VAL A 77 -19.97 -9.76 -17.53
C VAL A 77 -20.86 -10.49 -18.53
N GLN A 78 -21.63 -11.46 -18.04
CA GLN A 78 -22.61 -12.21 -18.80
C GLN A 78 -23.94 -12.23 -18.04
N ALA A 79 -25.02 -11.86 -18.70
CA ALA A 79 -26.37 -11.90 -18.13
C ALA A 79 -27.38 -12.42 -19.17
N GLU A 80 -28.43 -13.04 -18.68
CA GLU A 80 -29.52 -13.52 -19.54
C GLU A 80 -30.18 -12.37 -20.31
N ALA A 81 -30.45 -12.58 -21.60
CA ALA A 81 -31.04 -11.60 -22.52
C ALA A 81 -30.20 -10.28 -22.67
N HIS A 82 -28.92 -10.32 -22.34
CA HIS A 82 -28.00 -9.19 -22.52
C HIS A 82 -26.75 -9.60 -23.30
N GLN A 83 -26.16 -8.64 -24.00
CA GLN A 83 -24.89 -8.83 -24.68
C GLN A 83 -23.75 -8.98 -23.65
N SER A 84 -22.76 -9.82 -23.96
CA SER A 84 -21.55 -9.92 -23.14
C SER A 84 -20.81 -8.57 -23.11
N PHE A 85 -20.35 -8.18 -21.93
CA PHE A 85 -19.64 -6.92 -21.71
C PHE A 85 -18.28 -7.18 -21.09
N THR A 86 -17.26 -6.44 -21.54
CA THR A 86 -15.91 -6.53 -21.00
C THR A 86 -15.43 -5.14 -20.58
N GLN A 87 -14.90 -5.03 -19.35
CA GLN A 87 -14.26 -3.83 -18.80
C GLN A 87 -12.80 -4.13 -18.47
N ASP A 88 -11.88 -3.51 -19.19
CA ASP A 88 -10.44 -3.63 -18.97
C ASP A 88 -9.86 -2.49 -18.11
N GLY A 89 -8.63 -2.68 -17.65
CA GLY A 89 -7.82 -1.62 -17.07
C GLY A 89 -8.16 -1.27 -15.62
N LEU A 90 -8.82 -2.16 -14.88
CA LEU A 90 -9.18 -1.93 -13.48
C LEU A 90 -7.97 -2.17 -12.57
N ALA A 91 -7.38 -1.11 -12.05
CA ALA A 91 -6.25 -1.22 -11.10
C ALA A 91 -6.76 -1.55 -9.69
N VAL A 92 -6.48 -2.76 -9.23
CA VAL A 92 -6.78 -3.21 -7.86
C VAL A 92 -5.53 -3.07 -7.02
N HIS A 93 -5.66 -2.42 -5.86
CA HIS A 93 -4.59 -2.20 -4.89
C HIS A 93 -4.93 -2.85 -3.55
N ALA A 94 -3.91 -3.30 -2.82
CA ALA A 94 -4.09 -3.91 -1.51
C ALA A 94 -4.79 -2.97 -0.52
N GLY A 95 -5.71 -3.53 0.25
CA GLY A 95 -6.50 -2.80 1.24
C GLY A 95 -7.55 -1.85 0.66
N ARG A 96 -7.78 -1.86 -0.66
CA ARG A 96 -8.71 -0.93 -1.33
C ARG A 96 -9.72 -1.67 -2.18
N THR A 97 -10.97 -1.20 -2.15
CA THR A 97 -12.03 -1.66 -3.05
C THR A 97 -12.38 -0.54 -4.03
N ILE A 98 -12.25 -0.82 -5.32
CA ILE A 98 -12.72 0.08 -6.36
C ILE A 98 -14.20 -0.21 -6.66
N ARG A 99 -14.97 0.84 -6.97
CA ARG A 99 -16.39 0.70 -7.29
C ARG A 99 -16.63 1.04 -8.76
N VAL A 100 -17.21 0.10 -9.49
CA VAL A 100 -17.53 0.24 -10.92
C VAL A 100 -19.03 0.29 -11.15
N TYR A 101 -19.45 1.04 -12.16
CA TYR A 101 -20.84 1.10 -12.61
C TYR A 101 -20.89 0.64 -14.05
N LEU A 102 -21.49 -0.52 -14.29
CA LEU A 102 -21.50 -1.17 -15.59
C LEU A 102 -22.89 -1.08 -16.21
N SER A 103 -22.94 -0.62 -17.46
CA SER A 103 -24.18 -0.57 -18.25
C SER A 103 -24.06 -1.57 -19.39
N ILE A 104 -24.93 -2.58 -19.42
CA ILE A 104 -24.92 -3.64 -20.43
C ILE A 104 -26.13 -3.55 -21.35
N ASP A 105 -25.91 -3.83 -22.63
CA ASP A 105 -26.95 -3.74 -23.65
C ASP A 105 -27.80 -5.01 -23.69
N PRO A 106 -29.14 -4.91 -23.81
CA PRO A 106 -29.98 -6.08 -24.06
C PRO A 106 -29.67 -6.69 -25.44
N GLU A 107 -29.86 -8.01 -25.59
CA GLU A 107 -29.65 -8.70 -26.87
C GLU A 107 -30.47 -8.11 -28.05
N THR A 108 -31.60 -7.50 -27.72
CA THR A 108 -32.49 -6.86 -28.73
C THR A 108 -31.97 -5.51 -29.21
N ALA A 109 -30.90 -4.98 -28.65
CA ALA A 109 -30.29 -3.72 -29.07
C ALA A 109 -29.52 -3.88 -30.40
N ILE A 110 -30.20 -4.17 -31.49
CA ILE A 110 -29.61 -4.27 -32.83
C ILE A 110 -29.24 -2.87 -33.32
N GLY A 111 -27.96 -2.66 -33.60
CA GLY A 111 -27.46 -1.37 -34.15
C GLY A 111 -27.21 -0.29 -33.10
N ALA A 112 -27.15 -0.61 -31.81
CA ALA A 112 -26.65 0.34 -30.81
C ALA A 112 -25.22 0.78 -31.19
N PRO A 113 -24.88 2.08 -31.13
CA PRO A 113 -23.52 2.49 -31.38
C PRO A 113 -22.59 1.79 -30.39
N PHE A 114 -21.46 1.28 -30.90
CA PHE A 114 -20.42 0.68 -30.06
C PHE A 114 -20.08 1.63 -28.93
N ARG A 115 -20.49 1.27 -27.70
CA ARG A 115 -20.17 2.07 -26.53
C ARG A 115 -18.80 1.65 -26.05
N PHE A 116 -17.89 2.60 -26.00
CA PHE A 116 -16.62 2.40 -25.32
C PHE A 116 -16.92 2.02 -23.86
N ALA A 117 -16.18 1.03 -23.35
CA ALA A 117 -16.18 0.73 -21.92
C ALA A 117 -16.01 2.04 -21.12
N GLN A 118 -16.75 2.17 -20.03
CA GLN A 118 -16.59 3.35 -19.16
C GLN A 118 -15.15 3.42 -18.67
N GLU A 119 -14.64 4.64 -18.55
CA GLU A 119 -13.30 4.80 -18.00
C GLU A 119 -13.21 4.21 -16.61
N PRO A 120 -12.18 3.36 -16.33
CA PRO A 120 -12.08 2.71 -15.06
C PRO A 120 -11.93 3.74 -13.93
N PRO A 121 -12.64 3.58 -12.81
CA PRO A 121 -12.45 4.44 -11.65
C PRO A 121 -11.06 4.22 -11.06
N VAL A 122 -10.38 5.30 -10.72
CA VAL A 122 -9.05 5.29 -10.09
C VAL A 122 -9.13 5.59 -8.60
N LEU A 123 -10.33 5.99 -8.13
CA LEU A 123 -10.55 6.50 -6.79
C LEU A 123 -11.25 5.47 -5.90
N PRO A 124 -10.79 5.20 -4.65
CA PRO A 124 -11.54 4.42 -3.67
C PRO A 124 -12.67 5.26 -3.06
N ALA A 125 -13.83 5.30 -3.71
CA ALA A 125 -14.93 6.19 -3.32
C ALA A 125 -15.70 5.73 -2.06
N THR A 126 -15.47 4.52 -1.56
CA THR A 126 -16.27 3.87 -0.52
C THR A 126 -15.74 4.05 0.91
N SER A 127 -14.66 4.80 1.12
CA SER A 127 -14.03 4.97 2.44
C SER A 127 -13.54 6.41 2.62
N ALA A 128 -13.51 6.88 3.87
CA ALA A 128 -12.87 8.15 4.23
C ALA A 128 -11.34 8.05 4.27
N GLN A 129 -10.76 6.85 4.28
CA GLN A 129 -9.32 6.60 4.38
C GLN A 129 -8.55 7.31 3.26
N THR A 130 -7.41 7.95 3.62
CA THR A 130 -6.54 8.66 2.69
C THR A 130 -5.15 8.09 2.65
N GLY A 131 -4.50 8.25 1.50
CA GLY A 131 -3.14 7.76 1.30
C GLY A 131 -2.77 7.75 -0.17
N ALA A 132 -1.63 7.13 -0.46
CA ALA A 132 -1.12 6.98 -1.82
C ALA A 132 -0.67 5.54 -2.07
N VAL A 133 -0.74 5.11 -3.31
CA VAL A 133 -0.16 3.85 -3.79
C VAL A 133 0.97 4.18 -4.75
N ILE A 134 2.12 3.61 -4.50
CA ILE A 134 3.27 3.63 -5.40
C ILE A 134 3.31 2.27 -6.09
N SER A 135 2.85 2.24 -7.34
CA SER A 135 2.73 1.00 -8.11
C SER A 135 4.08 0.45 -8.56
N ARG A 136 4.08 -0.77 -9.09
CA ARG A 136 5.27 -1.41 -9.67
C ARG A 136 5.89 -0.57 -10.78
N GLU A 137 5.06 -0.06 -11.69
CA GLU A 137 5.51 0.77 -12.80
C GLU A 137 6.16 2.06 -12.29
N GLN A 138 5.59 2.66 -11.25
CA GLN A 138 6.14 3.85 -10.62
C GLN A 138 7.50 3.55 -9.95
N LEU A 139 7.64 2.42 -9.25
CA LEU A 139 8.92 1.96 -8.67
C LEU A 139 10.01 1.74 -9.74
N GLU A 140 9.63 1.27 -10.92
CA GLU A 140 10.56 1.02 -12.02
C GLU A 140 10.96 2.28 -12.78
N LEU A 141 10.03 3.21 -12.97
CA LEU A 141 10.23 4.39 -13.82
C LEU A 141 10.78 5.60 -13.05
N VAL A 142 10.41 5.78 -11.77
CA VAL A 142 10.80 6.94 -10.97
C VAL A 142 12.00 6.60 -10.09
N PRO A 143 13.07 7.42 -10.05
CA PRO A 143 14.18 7.21 -9.14
C PRO A 143 13.83 7.67 -7.71
N TYR A 144 13.83 6.77 -6.74
CA TYR A 144 13.59 7.07 -5.34
C TYR A 144 14.89 7.06 -4.54
N GLY A 145 15.67 8.14 -4.63
CA GLY A 145 16.88 8.32 -3.84
C GLY A 145 17.94 7.25 -4.04
N ARG A 146 18.83 7.12 -3.05
CA ARG A 146 20.01 6.24 -3.12
C ARG A 146 19.76 4.83 -2.63
N ASP A 147 18.88 4.68 -1.65
CA ASP A 147 18.66 3.38 -1.00
C ASP A 147 17.47 2.64 -1.62
N GLN A 148 17.75 1.88 -2.68
CA GLN A 148 16.75 1.00 -3.31
C GLN A 148 16.38 -0.22 -2.46
N ARG A 149 17.00 -0.40 -1.31
CA ARG A 149 16.70 -1.47 -0.35
C ARG A 149 15.64 -1.08 0.66
N SER A 150 15.16 0.16 0.62
CA SER A 150 14.17 0.67 1.53
C SER A 150 12.95 1.16 0.77
N PHE A 151 11.79 0.67 1.11
CA PHE A 151 10.53 1.19 0.59
C PHE A 151 10.13 2.53 1.21
N GLU A 152 10.82 3.00 2.26
CA GLU A 152 10.64 4.35 2.80
C GLU A 152 10.91 5.44 1.78
N ALA A 153 11.93 5.25 0.94
CA ALA A 153 12.28 6.24 -0.07
C ALA A 153 11.15 6.46 -1.07
N ALA A 154 10.48 5.39 -1.48
CA ALA A 154 9.28 5.46 -2.31
C ALA A 154 8.08 6.04 -1.53
N ALA A 155 7.84 5.56 -0.30
CA ALA A 155 6.77 6.07 0.56
C ALA A 155 6.90 7.57 0.85
N ALA A 156 8.12 8.09 0.89
CA ALA A 156 8.39 9.53 1.09
C ALA A 156 7.89 10.40 -0.07
N SER A 157 7.51 9.83 -1.22
CA SER A 157 6.90 10.57 -2.33
C SER A 157 5.41 10.87 -2.08
N ALA A 158 4.75 10.10 -1.23
CA ALA A 158 3.33 10.26 -0.94
C ALA A 158 3.01 11.66 -0.37
N PRO A 159 1.82 12.23 -0.67
CA PRO A 159 1.39 13.51 -0.12
C PRO A 159 1.41 13.53 1.43
N GLY A 160 1.86 14.62 2.02
CA GLY A 160 1.92 14.79 3.48
C GLY A 160 2.97 13.96 4.22
N VAL A 161 3.83 13.21 3.52
CA VAL A 161 4.90 12.39 4.09
C VAL A 161 6.24 13.11 4.00
N LEU A 162 6.97 13.21 5.09
CA LEU A 162 8.29 13.85 5.15
C LEU A 162 9.37 12.83 5.56
N PRO A 163 10.44 12.68 4.78
CA PRO A 163 11.59 11.92 5.21
C PRO A 163 12.36 12.75 6.26
N ARG A 164 12.28 12.32 7.49
CA ARG A 164 13.05 12.91 8.60
C ARG A 164 13.80 11.81 9.32
N PRO A 165 15.11 11.72 9.15
CA PRO A 165 15.85 10.73 9.92
C PRO A 165 15.51 10.87 11.41
N PRO A 166 15.09 9.77 12.04
CA PRO A 166 15.35 8.39 11.60
C PRO A 166 14.21 7.63 10.88
N GLY A 167 13.21 8.28 10.29
CA GLY A 167 12.09 7.60 9.62
C GLY A 167 11.22 8.56 8.81
N LEU A 168 9.94 8.24 8.69
CA LEU A 168 8.93 9.05 7.98
C LEU A 168 7.98 9.73 8.96
N GLU A 169 7.89 11.04 8.88
CA GLU A 169 6.81 11.82 9.51
C GLU A 169 5.62 11.88 8.55
N ILE A 170 4.43 11.57 9.04
CA ILE A 170 3.21 11.58 8.24
C ILE A 170 2.23 12.59 8.83
N LEU A 171 1.95 13.67 8.08
CA LEU A 171 1.01 14.72 8.48
C LEU A 171 1.25 15.20 9.93
N GLY A 172 2.47 15.65 10.20
CA GLY A 172 2.88 16.18 11.49
C GLY A 172 3.09 15.16 12.62
N SER A 173 2.76 13.89 12.42
CA SER A 173 3.04 12.84 13.40
C SER A 173 4.51 12.47 13.40
N PRO A 174 5.12 12.19 14.57
CA PRO A 174 6.52 11.79 14.64
C PRO A 174 6.78 10.47 13.90
N ALA A 175 8.01 10.26 13.47
CA ALA A 175 8.41 9.02 12.79
C ALA A 175 8.15 7.76 13.63
N SER A 176 8.22 7.85 14.96
CA SER A 176 7.87 6.76 15.89
C SER A 176 6.40 6.35 15.86
N GLY A 177 5.52 7.23 15.40
CA GLY A 177 4.08 6.94 15.20
C GLY A 177 3.76 6.21 13.91
N THR A 178 4.74 6.05 12.99
CA THR A 178 4.56 5.36 11.71
C THR A 178 4.81 3.87 11.86
N ARG A 179 3.92 3.04 11.30
CA ARG A 179 4.06 1.58 11.26
C ARG A 179 4.49 1.10 9.89
N TYR A 180 5.39 0.12 9.87
CA TYR A 180 5.92 -0.49 8.65
C TYR A 180 5.48 -1.94 8.57
N ARG A 181 4.91 -2.33 7.44
CA ARG A 181 4.42 -3.69 7.20
C ARG A 181 4.98 -4.26 5.90
N ILE A 182 5.18 -5.57 5.88
CA ILE A 182 5.45 -6.34 4.66
C ILE A 182 4.45 -7.49 4.61
N ASP A 183 3.64 -7.57 3.56
CA ASP A 183 2.58 -8.57 3.39
C ASP A 183 1.68 -8.71 4.64
N GLY A 184 1.34 -7.59 5.30
CA GLY A 184 0.50 -7.55 6.50
C GLY A 184 1.24 -7.81 7.82
N LEU A 185 2.46 -8.37 7.81
CA LEU A 185 3.31 -8.51 8.98
C LEU A 185 3.87 -7.15 9.40
N ASP A 186 3.74 -6.78 10.67
CA ASP A 186 4.38 -5.58 11.22
C ASP A 186 5.88 -5.84 11.38
N VAL A 187 6.68 -5.12 10.61
CA VAL A 187 8.15 -5.19 10.61
C VAL A 187 8.78 -3.92 11.20
N THR A 188 8.01 -3.19 11.98
CA THR A 188 8.52 -2.06 12.75
C THR A 188 9.47 -2.55 13.84
N ASP A 189 10.67 -1.99 13.89
CA ASP A 189 11.64 -2.30 14.94
C ASP A 189 11.05 -1.98 16.33
N PRO A 190 10.87 -2.97 17.20
CA PRO A 190 10.23 -2.76 18.50
C PRO A 190 11.06 -1.89 19.46
N ALA A 191 12.36 -1.78 19.24
CA ALA A 191 13.24 -0.98 20.09
C ALA A 191 13.17 0.51 19.75
N SER A 192 13.06 0.86 18.46
CA SER A 192 13.18 2.23 17.95
C SER A 192 11.94 2.78 17.24
N ASN A 193 10.91 1.96 17.04
CA ASN A 193 9.71 2.28 16.25
C ASN A 193 10.03 2.82 14.82
N ARG A 194 11.06 2.27 14.19
CA ARG A 194 11.48 2.59 12.82
C ARG A 194 11.24 1.43 11.87
N GLN A 195 11.54 1.62 10.58
CA GLN A 195 11.57 0.51 9.65
C GLN A 195 12.60 -0.53 10.12
N GLY A 196 12.13 -1.68 10.58
CA GLY A 196 12.99 -2.76 11.04
C GLY A 196 13.53 -3.61 9.90
N ARG A 197 12.76 -3.81 8.82
CA ARG A 197 13.15 -4.63 7.68
C ARG A 197 13.29 -3.79 6.41
N ARG A 198 14.45 -3.88 5.78
CA ARG A 198 14.69 -3.37 4.42
C ARG A 198 14.33 -4.43 3.39
N LEU A 199 13.87 -4.00 2.23
CA LEU A 199 13.52 -4.89 1.13
C LEU A 199 13.88 -4.20 -0.19
N VAL A 200 14.61 -4.90 -1.07
CA VAL A 200 14.94 -4.37 -2.39
C VAL A 200 13.68 -4.15 -3.21
N GLN A 201 13.63 -3.04 -3.95
CA GLN A 201 12.45 -2.63 -4.72
C GLN A 201 12.04 -3.68 -5.76
N GLN A 202 12.99 -4.48 -6.26
CA GLN A 202 12.74 -5.55 -7.23
C GLN A 202 11.78 -6.63 -6.70
N PHE A 203 11.74 -6.86 -5.38
CA PHE A 203 10.84 -7.84 -4.76
C PHE A 203 9.45 -7.26 -4.41
N ILE A 204 9.25 -5.96 -4.63
CA ILE A 204 8.02 -5.24 -4.24
C ILE A 204 7.07 -5.13 -5.44
N GLN A 205 5.81 -5.43 -5.23
CA GLN A 205 4.71 -5.23 -6.19
C GLN A 205 4.16 -3.81 -6.09
N GLU A 206 3.92 -3.33 -4.86
CA GLU A 206 3.48 -1.96 -4.59
C GLU A 206 3.84 -1.52 -3.16
N VAL A 207 3.88 -0.21 -2.94
CA VAL A 207 4.02 0.39 -1.61
C VAL A 207 2.79 1.24 -1.34
N ASN A 208 2.04 0.88 -0.29
CA ASN A 208 0.87 1.61 0.16
C ASN A 208 1.23 2.50 1.34
N VAL A 209 0.83 3.75 1.29
CA VAL A 209 0.96 4.71 2.38
C VAL A 209 -0.44 5.13 2.80
N GLU A 210 -0.84 4.73 3.99
CA GLU A 210 -2.11 5.13 4.59
C GLU A 210 -1.82 6.25 5.58
N SER A 211 -2.26 7.48 5.26
CA SER A 211 -1.80 8.70 5.94
C SER A 211 -2.79 9.26 6.95
N ALA A 212 -4.10 9.12 6.73
CA ALA A 212 -5.13 9.61 7.64
C ALA A 212 -6.45 8.83 7.50
N ALA A 213 -7.37 9.05 8.44
CA ALA A 213 -8.69 8.46 8.51
C ALA A 213 -8.66 6.92 8.55
N LEU A 214 -7.73 6.36 9.32
CA LEU A 214 -7.55 4.91 9.46
C LEU A 214 -8.70 4.27 10.24
N GLY A 215 -9.27 3.17 9.74
CA GLY A 215 -10.30 2.37 10.39
C GLY A 215 -9.86 1.75 11.73
N ALA A 216 -10.79 1.15 12.49
CA ALA A 216 -10.51 0.59 13.81
C ALA A 216 -9.62 -0.66 13.75
N SER A 217 -9.50 -1.30 12.61
CA SER A 217 -8.59 -2.42 12.33
C SER A 217 -7.10 -2.05 12.45
N TYR A 218 -6.75 -0.76 12.35
CA TYR A 218 -5.38 -0.29 12.50
C TYR A 218 -5.05 0.04 13.97
N GLY A 219 -4.13 -0.73 14.55
CA GLY A 219 -3.66 -0.56 15.92
C GLY A 219 -2.23 -0.05 16.03
N ARG A 220 -1.85 0.45 17.21
CA ARG A 220 -0.51 0.93 17.58
C ARG A 220 -0.01 2.10 16.72
N VAL A 221 -0.87 2.80 16.02
CA VAL A 221 -0.53 3.82 15.03
C VAL A 221 -1.04 5.19 15.46
N ALA A 222 -0.18 6.21 15.36
CA ALA A 222 -0.56 7.61 15.51
C ALA A 222 -0.15 8.45 14.28
N GLY A 223 0.74 7.98 13.44
CA GLY A 223 1.19 8.65 12.21
C GLY A 223 0.44 8.15 10.99
N GLY A 224 0.79 6.97 10.58
CA GLY A 224 0.26 6.30 9.40
C GLY A 224 0.86 4.90 9.27
N VAL A 225 0.48 4.22 8.21
CA VAL A 225 1.00 2.89 7.88
C VAL A 225 1.66 2.91 6.52
N VAL A 226 2.88 2.41 6.46
CA VAL A 226 3.62 2.18 5.22
C VAL A 226 3.71 0.67 5.02
N GLN A 227 3.09 0.18 3.96
CA GLN A 227 3.01 -1.25 3.69
C GLN A 227 3.62 -1.58 2.34
N ALA A 228 4.62 -2.45 2.32
CA ALA A 228 5.13 -3.06 1.10
C ALA A 228 4.39 -4.38 0.84
N ILE A 229 3.88 -4.55 -0.37
CA ILE A 229 3.32 -5.81 -0.86
C ILE A 229 4.38 -6.46 -1.74
N THR A 230 4.77 -7.68 -1.42
CA THR A 230 5.77 -8.41 -2.19
C THR A 230 5.16 -9.06 -3.42
N ARG A 231 5.99 -9.29 -4.43
CA ARG A 231 5.62 -10.06 -5.61
C ARG A 231 5.22 -11.49 -5.24
N SER A 232 4.44 -12.10 -6.09
CA SER A 232 3.97 -13.48 -5.94
C SER A 232 4.17 -14.24 -7.24
N GLY A 233 4.18 -15.57 -7.19
CA GLY A 233 4.11 -16.40 -8.38
C GLY A 233 2.75 -16.30 -9.05
N GLY A 234 2.70 -16.62 -10.33
CA GLY A 234 1.49 -16.70 -11.16
C GLY A 234 1.44 -18.00 -11.94
N ASN A 235 0.47 -18.11 -12.88
CA ASN A 235 0.35 -19.29 -13.74
C ASN A 235 1.40 -19.37 -14.86
N GLU A 236 2.15 -18.30 -15.06
CA GLU A 236 3.28 -18.23 -15.98
C GLU A 236 4.58 -18.11 -15.19
N VAL A 237 5.63 -18.74 -15.70
CA VAL A 237 6.96 -18.59 -15.12
C VAL A 237 7.51 -17.25 -15.54
N HIS A 238 7.91 -16.45 -14.58
CA HIS A 238 8.51 -15.14 -14.77
C HIS A 238 9.68 -14.94 -13.82
N GLY A 239 10.64 -14.15 -14.24
CA GLY A 239 11.80 -13.87 -13.42
C GLY A 239 12.64 -12.74 -13.96
N SER A 240 13.62 -12.33 -13.17
CA SER A 240 14.64 -11.38 -13.65
C SER A 240 15.96 -11.55 -12.93
N ALA A 241 17.03 -11.17 -13.62
CA ALA A 241 18.33 -10.90 -13.01
C ALA A 241 18.63 -9.41 -13.14
N PHE A 242 19.15 -8.78 -12.09
CA PHE A 242 19.38 -7.35 -12.04
C PHE A 242 20.72 -7.00 -11.40
N LEU A 243 21.24 -5.84 -11.76
CA LEU A 243 22.47 -5.28 -11.25
C LEU A 243 22.31 -3.75 -11.14
N ASP A 244 22.55 -3.22 -9.95
CA ASP A 244 22.56 -1.79 -9.64
C ASP A 244 23.95 -1.39 -9.17
N TRP A 245 24.57 -0.43 -9.84
CA TRP A 245 25.91 0.04 -9.55
C TRP A 245 25.92 1.55 -9.34
N MET A 246 26.38 1.98 -8.17
CA MET A 246 26.60 3.39 -7.84
C MET A 246 28.09 3.62 -7.65
N PRO A 247 28.79 4.08 -8.70
CA PRO A 247 30.26 4.17 -8.70
C PRO A 247 30.81 5.33 -7.88
N ILE A 248 30.08 6.43 -7.74
CA ILE A 248 30.62 7.68 -7.20
C ILE A 248 29.57 8.42 -6.37
N GLU A 249 30.03 8.97 -5.25
CA GLU A 249 29.32 9.93 -4.41
C GLU A 249 30.17 11.21 -4.32
N LEU A 250 29.66 12.34 -4.80
CA LEU A 250 30.33 13.64 -4.78
C LEU A 250 29.63 14.57 -3.80
N PRO A 251 30.35 15.43 -3.04
CA PRO A 251 31.81 15.57 -2.93
C PRO A 251 32.46 14.79 -1.77
N ARG A 252 31.65 14.18 -0.85
CA ARG A 252 32.19 13.61 0.41
C ARG A 252 32.97 12.32 0.27
N ARG A 253 32.82 11.57 -0.82
CA ARG A 253 33.52 10.29 -1.07
C ARG A 253 33.55 9.33 0.12
N THR A 254 32.50 9.31 0.95
CA THR A 254 32.40 8.38 2.08
C THR A 254 32.15 6.97 1.58
N LEU A 255 31.41 6.86 0.49
CA LEU A 255 31.16 5.63 -0.23
C LEU A 255 32.16 5.51 -1.41
N ARG A 256 32.85 4.38 -1.53
CA ARG A 256 33.68 4.08 -2.71
C ARG A 256 32.84 3.54 -3.85
N TYR A 257 31.93 2.61 -3.54
CA TYR A 257 30.90 2.10 -4.46
C TYR A 257 29.80 1.40 -3.66
N ASN A 258 28.62 1.32 -4.25
CA ASN A 258 27.54 0.45 -3.81
C ASN A 258 27.14 -0.40 -5.02
N LEU A 259 27.24 -1.72 -4.84
CA LEU A 259 26.86 -2.71 -5.84
C LEU A 259 25.78 -3.59 -5.26
N ALA A 260 24.61 -3.56 -5.83
CA ALA A 260 23.51 -4.47 -5.52
C ALA A 260 23.19 -5.29 -6.76
N GLY A 261 23.12 -6.58 -6.62
CA GLY A 261 22.73 -7.46 -7.70
C GLY A 261 21.81 -8.55 -7.18
N GLY A 262 21.11 -9.25 -8.06
CA GLY A 262 20.26 -10.33 -7.63
C GLY A 262 19.48 -10.97 -8.75
N ALA A 263 18.68 -11.95 -8.36
CA ALA A 263 17.76 -12.62 -9.24
C ALA A 263 16.47 -12.97 -8.50
N GLU A 264 15.40 -13.07 -9.25
CA GLU A 264 14.10 -13.49 -8.78
C GLU A 264 13.44 -14.44 -9.77
N LEU A 265 12.60 -15.32 -9.27
CA LEU A 265 11.87 -16.31 -10.05
C LEU A 265 10.52 -16.57 -9.39
N GLY A 266 9.46 -16.59 -10.18
CA GLY A 266 8.11 -16.96 -9.75
C GLY A 266 7.40 -17.78 -10.80
N GLY A 267 6.42 -18.58 -10.36
CA GLY A 267 5.65 -19.41 -11.27
C GLY A 267 4.78 -20.45 -10.57
N PRO A 268 4.09 -21.31 -11.33
CA PRO A 268 3.24 -22.32 -10.77
C PRO A 268 4.04 -23.58 -10.36
N LEU A 269 3.80 -24.08 -9.16
CA LEU A 269 4.09 -25.48 -8.81
C LEU A 269 2.94 -26.40 -9.22
N ALA A 270 1.71 -25.90 -9.11
CA ALA A 270 0.52 -26.49 -9.70
C ALA A 270 -0.36 -25.35 -10.22
N ARG A 271 -0.69 -25.38 -11.52
CA ARG A 271 -1.50 -24.31 -12.14
C ARG A 271 -2.84 -24.14 -11.44
N ASN A 272 -3.27 -22.90 -11.28
CA ASN A 272 -4.52 -22.47 -10.64
C ASN A 272 -4.65 -22.82 -9.14
N SER A 273 -3.62 -23.40 -8.52
CA SER A 273 -3.72 -23.81 -7.11
C SER A 273 -2.49 -23.53 -6.24
N LEU A 274 -1.28 -23.69 -6.75
CA LEU A 274 -0.07 -23.53 -5.92
C LEU A 274 1.04 -22.83 -6.71
N TRP A 275 1.56 -21.77 -6.16
CA TRP A 275 2.58 -20.93 -6.78
C TRP A 275 3.73 -20.67 -5.82
N PHE A 276 4.89 -20.40 -6.40
CA PHE A 276 6.07 -19.97 -5.67
C PHE A 276 6.60 -18.65 -6.20
N TYR A 277 7.27 -17.92 -5.34
CA TYR A 277 8.12 -16.80 -5.69
C TYR A 277 9.36 -16.84 -4.82
N GLY A 278 10.54 -16.63 -5.41
CA GLY A 278 11.81 -16.60 -4.70
C GLY A 278 12.74 -15.55 -5.28
N GLY A 279 13.55 -14.95 -4.42
CA GLY A 279 14.54 -13.96 -4.83
C GLY A 279 15.72 -13.92 -3.87
N PHE A 280 16.88 -13.55 -4.41
CA PHE A 280 18.11 -13.35 -3.66
C PHE A 280 18.85 -12.11 -4.18
N ALA A 281 19.22 -11.20 -3.28
CA ALA A 281 19.86 -9.93 -3.60
C ALA A 281 20.99 -9.61 -2.60
N PRO A 282 22.24 -9.98 -2.90
CA PRO A 282 23.40 -9.49 -2.17
C PRO A 282 23.68 -8.02 -2.48
N VAL A 283 24.08 -7.28 -1.45
CA VAL A 283 24.49 -5.89 -1.54
C VAL A 283 25.88 -5.73 -0.96
N LEU A 284 26.79 -5.17 -1.75
CA LEU A 284 28.18 -4.88 -1.37
C LEU A 284 28.35 -3.37 -1.28
N MET A 285 28.56 -2.86 -0.09
CA MET A 285 28.77 -1.45 0.18
C MET A 285 30.21 -1.22 0.65
N ALA A 286 31.04 -0.64 -0.19
CA ALA A 286 32.41 -0.29 0.17
C ALA A 286 32.47 1.16 0.68
N THR A 287 32.90 1.32 1.92
CA THR A 287 33.18 2.59 2.56
C THR A 287 34.69 2.78 2.74
N ARG A 288 35.12 3.91 3.29
CA ARG A 288 36.53 4.11 3.65
C ARG A 288 36.97 3.22 4.81
N SER A 289 36.05 2.79 5.67
CA SER A 289 36.30 1.99 6.85
C SER A 289 36.22 0.49 6.61
N GLY A 290 35.70 0.05 5.46
CA GLY A 290 35.55 -1.38 5.13
C GLY A 290 34.46 -1.67 4.12
N VAL A 291 34.23 -2.95 3.87
CA VAL A 291 33.15 -3.46 3.03
C VAL A 291 32.07 -4.04 3.93
N LEU A 292 30.84 -3.53 3.79
CA LEU A 292 29.65 -4.11 4.39
C LEU A 292 28.96 -4.97 3.33
N THR A 293 28.63 -6.21 3.69
CA THR A 293 27.83 -7.10 2.86
C THR A 293 26.50 -7.35 3.55
N GLU A 294 25.40 -7.15 2.83
CA GLU A 294 24.05 -7.44 3.28
C GLU A 294 23.42 -8.42 2.31
N TYR A 295 22.77 -9.46 2.82
CA TYR A 295 22.04 -10.43 2.02
C TYR A 295 20.54 -10.24 2.24
N GLN A 296 19.81 -10.04 1.15
CA GLN A 296 18.35 -10.03 1.20
C GLN A 296 17.82 -11.19 0.36
N TYR A 297 16.90 -11.93 0.92
CA TYR A 297 16.24 -13.03 0.23
C TYR A 297 14.76 -13.08 0.59
N ILE A 298 13.98 -13.60 -0.33
CA ILE A 298 12.55 -13.82 -0.17
C ILE A 298 12.20 -15.21 -0.73
N GLY A 299 11.36 -15.93 0.01
CA GLY A 299 10.69 -17.12 -0.46
C GLY A 299 9.22 -17.03 -0.09
N LYS A 300 8.33 -17.20 -1.06
CA LYS A 300 6.88 -17.12 -0.86
C LYS A 300 6.20 -18.28 -1.56
N LEU A 301 5.31 -18.96 -0.85
CA LEU A 301 4.41 -19.97 -1.38
C LEU A 301 2.98 -19.45 -1.24
N THR A 302 2.21 -19.52 -2.29
CA THR A 302 0.81 -19.11 -2.30
C THR A 302 -0.02 -20.29 -2.76
N TRP A 303 -0.96 -20.72 -1.93
CA TRP A 303 -1.84 -21.85 -2.20
C TRP A 303 -3.30 -21.43 -2.14
N ARG A 304 -4.05 -21.85 -3.15
CA ARG A 304 -5.50 -21.70 -3.25
C ARG A 304 -6.14 -23.07 -3.08
N PRO A 305 -6.55 -23.46 -1.86
CA PRO A 305 -7.20 -24.76 -1.63
C PRO A 305 -8.59 -24.84 -2.27
N ALA A 306 -9.30 -23.72 -2.34
CA ALA A 306 -10.61 -23.60 -2.98
C ALA A 306 -10.82 -22.18 -3.51
N GLN A 307 -11.86 -21.96 -4.31
CA GLN A 307 -12.25 -20.62 -4.74
C GLN A 307 -12.61 -19.77 -3.52
N GLY A 308 -12.18 -18.50 -3.51
CA GLY A 308 -12.36 -17.62 -2.35
C GLY A 308 -11.45 -17.94 -1.16
N GLN A 309 -10.42 -18.77 -1.31
CA GLN A 309 -9.45 -19.07 -0.24
C GLN A 309 -8.02 -18.91 -0.74
N LEU A 310 -7.19 -18.27 0.06
CA LEU A 310 -5.78 -18.05 -0.24
C LEU A 310 -4.94 -18.23 1.03
N LEU A 311 -3.90 -19.04 0.94
CA LEU A 311 -2.91 -19.22 2.00
C LEU A 311 -1.54 -18.82 1.46
N SER A 312 -0.87 -17.89 2.14
CA SER A 312 0.49 -17.45 1.80
C SER A 312 1.44 -17.71 2.94
N LEU A 313 2.55 -18.34 2.62
CA LEU A 313 3.69 -18.56 3.50
C LEU A 313 4.87 -17.76 2.95
N ALA A 314 5.44 -16.86 3.74
CA ALA A 314 6.58 -16.07 3.31
C ALA A 314 7.72 -16.11 4.34
N ALA A 315 8.94 -16.20 3.82
CA ALA A 315 10.17 -15.99 4.55
C ALA A 315 10.95 -14.86 3.87
N ILE A 316 11.27 -13.80 4.60
CA ILE A 316 11.94 -12.62 4.09
C ILE A 316 13.11 -12.31 4.98
N THR A 317 14.32 -12.66 4.52
CA THR A 317 15.54 -12.60 5.32
C THR A 317 15.33 -13.36 6.65
N ASP A 318 15.32 -12.70 7.80
CA ASP A 318 15.11 -13.33 9.11
C ASP A 318 13.66 -13.30 9.59
N ASP A 319 12.73 -12.86 8.73
CA ASP A 319 11.30 -12.77 9.05
C ASP A 319 10.54 -13.96 8.47
N PHE A 320 9.46 -14.33 9.15
CA PHE A 320 8.56 -15.38 8.71
C PHE A 320 7.12 -14.96 8.92
N SER A 321 6.26 -15.19 7.93
CA SER A 321 4.84 -14.94 8.05
C SER A 321 4.00 -16.05 7.43
N LEU A 322 2.86 -16.32 8.05
CA LEU A 322 1.79 -17.15 7.52
C LEU A 322 0.55 -16.27 7.44
N HIS A 323 -0.02 -16.18 6.26
CA HIS A 323 -1.19 -15.37 5.98
C HIS A 323 -2.26 -16.24 5.34
N TYR A 324 -3.44 -16.29 5.95
CA TYR A 324 -4.63 -16.96 5.43
C TYR A 324 -5.71 -15.93 5.10
N LEU A 325 -6.33 -16.11 3.96
CA LEU A 325 -7.49 -15.37 3.49
C LEU A 325 -8.53 -16.36 3.01
N GLY A 326 -9.79 -16.17 3.37
CA GLY A 326 -10.83 -17.09 2.92
C GLY A 326 -12.24 -16.52 3.04
N ASP A 327 -13.06 -16.76 2.03
CA ASP A 327 -14.49 -16.58 2.11
C ASP A 327 -15.11 -17.75 2.88
N VAL A 328 -16.04 -17.45 3.76
CA VAL A 328 -16.82 -18.39 4.56
C VAL A 328 -18.29 -18.02 4.50
N LEU A 329 -19.18 -18.93 4.94
CA LEU A 329 -20.64 -18.72 4.95
C LEU A 329 -21.19 -18.28 3.58
N ASP A 330 -20.93 -19.09 2.55
CA ASP A 330 -21.39 -18.83 1.18
C ASP A 330 -20.98 -17.43 0.65
N ARG A 331 -19.77 -16.97 1.01
CA ARG A 331 -19.18 -15.69 0.64
C ARG A 331 -19.83 -14.46 1.31
N THR A 332 -20.68 -14.65 2.28
CA THR A 332 -21.22 -13.53 3.08
C THR A 332 -20.26 -13.06 4.17
N ALA A 333 -19.26 -13.86 4.49
CA ALA A 333 -18.21 -13.48 5.42
C ALA A 333 -16.81 -13.77 4.85
N GLN A 334 -15.87 -12.93 5.19
CA GLN A 334 -14.47 -13.02 4.83
C GLN A 334 -13.59 -13.12 6.08
N VAL A 335 -12.49 -13.81 5.92
CA VAL A 335 -11.62 -14.33 6.94
C VAL A 335 -10.16 -14.06 6.63
N GLU A 336 -9.44 -13.28 7.47
CA GLU A 336 -7.96 -13.14 7.43
C GLU A 336 -7.32 -13.54 8.76
N ALA A 337 -6.25 -14.27 8.73
CA ALA A 337 -5.36 -14.46 9.85
C ALA A 337 -3.91 -14.22 9.42
N VAL A 338 -3.21 -13.39 10.14
CA VAL A 338 -1.77 -13.16 9.96
C VAL A 338 -1.06 -13.55 11.23
N THR A 339 -0.08 -14.43 11.14
CA THR A 339 0.85 -14.70 12.22
C THR A 339 2.26 -14.66 11.70
N GLY A 340 3.18 -14.23 12.51
CA GLY A 340 4.57 -14.16 12.07
C GLY A 340 5.55 -13.76 13.16
N TRP A 341 6.79 -13.83 12.76
CA TRP A 341 7.93 -13.47 13.57
C TRP A 341 8.81 -12.51 12.76
N HIS A 342 9.14 -11.38 13.37
CA HIS A 342 10.05 -10.39 12.86
C HIS A 342 11.27 -10.31 13.77
N ARG A 343 12.46 -10.33 13.18
CA ARG A 343 13.73 -10.24 13.90
C ARG A 343 14.56 -9.07 13.41
N GLN A 344 14.97 -8.21 14.34
CA GLN A 344 15.85 -7.08 14.06
C GLN A 344 17.23 -7.30 14.68
N GLY A 345 18.19 -7.72 13.85
CA GLY A 345 19.54 -8.07 14.32
C GLY A 345 19.55 -9.25 15.29
N SER A 346 20.45 -9.22 16.26
CA SER A 346 20.57 -10.27 17.28
C SER A 346 19.68 -10.07 18.51
N ASP A 347 19.18 -8.85 18.73
CA ASP A 347 18.74 -8.40 20.05
C ASP A 347 17.28 -7.94 20.12
N ALA A 348 16.56 -7.87 19.00
CA ALA A 348 15.17 -7.48 18.99
C ALA A 348 14.29 -8.44 18.16
N ASP A 349 13.21 -8.90 18.77
CA ASP A 349 12.24 -9.83 18.17
C ASP A 349 10.81 -9.33 18.37
N SER A 350 9.94 -9.60 17.40
CA SER A 350 8.49 -9.42 17.52
C SER A 350 7.78 -10.68 17.05
N VAL A 351 6.96 -11.25 17.91
CA VAL A 351 6.03 -12.33 17.55
C VAL A 351 4.63 -11.79 17.57
N GLN A 352 3.89 -11.97 16.51
CA GLN A 352 2.58 -11.39 16.35
C GLN A 352 1.56 -12.37 15.78
N ALA A 353 0.32 -12.20 16.20
CA ALA A 353 -0.83 -12.86 15.63
C ALA A 353 -1.98 -11.87 15.55
N ARG A 354 -2.65 -11.80 14.43
CA ARG A 354 -3.82 -10.98 14.20
C ARG A 354 -4.90 -11.80 13.52
N VAL A 355 -6.12 -11.57 13.95
CA VAL A 355 -7.33 -12.20 13.42
C VAL A 355 -8.43 -11.16 13.33
N GLN A 356 -9.16 -11.14 12.22
CA GLN A 356 -10.28 -10.19 12.01
C GLN A 356 -11.38 -10.88 11.17
N VAL A 357 -12.66 -10.60 11.28
CA VAL A 357 -13.81 -11.07 10.50
C VAL A 357 -14.48 -9.87 9.85
N ALA A 358 -14.83 -9.99 8.60
CA ALA A 358 -15.78 -9.08 7.98
C ALA A 358 -16.95 -9.89 7.40
N HIS A 359 -18.18 -9.45 7.59
CA HIS A 359 -19.34 -10.04 6.94
C HIS A 359 -20.29 -8.97 6.44
N LEU A 360 -20.99 -9.31 5.36
CA LEU A 360 -21.99 -8.46 4.73
C LEU A 360 -23.38 -8.79 5.32
N ALA A 361 -24.15 -7.76 5.60
CA ALA A 361 -25.53 -7.88 6.01
C ALA A 361 -26.38 -6.78 5.36
N GLU A 362 -27.64 -7.11 5.09
CA GLU A 362 -28.62 -6.15 4.58
C GLU A 362 -29.67 -5.86 5.66
N LEU A 363 -29.58 -4.65 6.23
CA LEU A 363 -30.50 -4.17 7.26
C LEU A 363 -30.61 -2.66 7.11
N PHE A 364 -31.72 -2.16 6.56
CA PHE A 364 -31.90 -0.71 6.24
C PHE A 364 -30.72 -0.13 5.42
N GLY A 365 -30.27 -0.86 4.41
CA GLY A 365 -29.09 -0.63 3.63
C GLY A 365 -28.06 -1.74 3.78
N ARG A 366 -26.87 -1.55 3.21
CA ARG A 366 -25.79 -2.54 3.28
C ARG A 366 -24.86 -2.22 4.44
N HIS A 367 -24.54 -3.24 5.21
CA HIS A 367 -23.55 -3.20 6.28
C HIS A 367 -22.39 -4.13 5.94
N ARG A 368 -21.18 -3.64 6.19
CA ARG A 368 -19.98 -4.46 6.24
C ARG A 368 -19.39 -4.39 7.63
N PHE A 369 -19.80 -5.33 8.45
CA PHE A 369 -19.27 -5.46 9.81
C PHE A 369 -17.89 -6.10 9.77
N ALA A 370 -16.92 -5.51 10.47
CA ALA A 370 -15.62 -6.11 10.69
C ALA A 370 -15.27 -6.06 12.18
N TRP A 371 -14.72 -7.14 12.69
CA TRP A 371 -14.24 -7.23 14.07
C TRP A 371 -13.03 -8.14 14.15
N GLY A 372 -12.17 -7.93 15.12
CA GLY A 372 -10.95 -8.71 15.23
C GLY A 372 -10.17 -8.45 16.49
N ALA A 373 -9.09 -9.20 16.61
CA ALA A 373 -8.13 -9.07 17.69
C ALA A 373 -6.70 -9.28 17.20
N GLU A 374 -5.76 -8.68 17.89
CA GLU A 374 -4.34 -8.90 17.67
C GLU A 374 -3.60 -9.02 19.00
N GLY A 375 -2.54 -9.82 18.98
CA GLY A 375 -1.60 -9.96 20.07
C GLY A 375 -0.17 -9.85 19.55
N VAL A 376 0.67 -9.10 20.23
CA VAL A 376 2.07 -8.92 19.89
C VAL A 376 2.93 -9.06 21.12
N ARG A 377 4.00 -9.82 21.00
CA ARG A 377 5.07 -9.86 21.98
C ARG A 377 6.33 -9.31 21.35
N ASP A 378 6.78 -8.19 21.84
CA ASP A 378 8.03 -7.56 21.48
C ASP A 378 9.08 -7.85 22.55
N SER A 379 10.34 -8.06 22.13
CA SER A 379 11.49 -8.17 23.02
C SER A 379 12.69 -7.46 22.40
N ALA A 380 13.46 -6.75 23.21
CA ALA A 380 14.72 -6.15 22.81
C ALA A 380 15.66 -6.06 24.00
N ALA A 381 16.90 -6.56 23.86
CA ALA A 381 17.89 -6.64 24.90
C ALA A 381 17.30 -7.25 26.20
N ASN A 382 17.14 -6.44 27.26
CA ASN A 382 16.60 -6.86 28.55
C ASN A 382 15.15 -6.46 28.80
N SER A 383 14.46 -5.98 27.78
CA SER A 383 13.07 -5.49 27.87
C SER A 383 12.15 -6.34 27.02
N SER A 384 10.96 -6.62 27.53
CA SER A 384 9.91 -7.28 26.77
C SER A 384 8.56 -6.63 27.03
N ARG A 385 7.66 -6.73 26.07
CA ARG A 385 6.31 -6.16 26.12
C ARG A 385 5.30 -7.12 25.55
N TRP A 386 4.13 -7.16 26.15
CA TRP A 386 2.92 -7.73 25.57
C TRP A 386 1.94 -6.63 25.21
N TYR A 387 1.47 -6.69 24.00
CA TYR A 387 0.41 -5.84 23.49
C TYR A 387 -0.79 -6.70 23.07
N GLY A 388 -2.00 -6.24 23.39
CA GLY A 388 -3.25 -6.84 22.96
C GLY A 388 -4.19 -5.76 22.45
N GLY A 389 -4.83 -6.01 21.32
CA GLY A 389 -5.82 -5.12 20.72
C GLY A 389 -7.05 -5.91 20.26
N ALA A 390 -8.23 -5.31 20.41
CA ALA A 390 -9.47 -5.82 19.82
C ALA A 390 -10.27 -4.66 19.23
N PHE A 391 -10.98 -4.91 18.13
CA PHE A 391 -11.76 -3.88 17.46
C PHE A 391 -13.07 -4.43 16.89
N ALA A 392 -14.01 -3.51 16.67
CA ALA A 392 -15.21 -3.73 15.88
C ALA A 392 -15.49 -2.45 15.08
N GLU A 393 -15.83 -2.61 13.81
CA GLU A 393 -16.18 -1.51 12.91
C GLU A 393 -17.31 -1.93 11.97
N ASP A 394 -18.11 -0.97 11.53
CA ASP A 394 -19.15 -1.14 10.53
C ASP A 394 -19.03 -0.04 9.48
N THR A 395 -19.08 -0.43 8.22
CA THR A 395 -19.30 0.46 7.09
C THR A 395 -20.74 0.27 6.62
N TRP A 396 -21.60 1.22 6.98
CA TRP A 396 -22.99 1.23 6.60
C TRP A 396 -23.22 2.09 5.36
N SER A 397 -23.88 1.51 4.37
CA SER A 397 -24.31 2.21 3.15
C SER A 397 -25.84 2.27 3.10
N PRO A 398 -26.47 3.31 3.68
CA PRO A 398 -27.93 3.46 3.68
C PRO A 398 -28.49 3.71 2.27
N VAL A 399 -27.68 4.30 1.42
CA VAL A 399 -27.95 4.52 -0.01
C VAL A 399 -26.65 4.25 -0.78
N GLN A 400 -26.76 3.97 -2.07
CA GLN A 400 -25.68 3.43 -2.91
C GLN A 400 -24.39 4.25 -2.97
N ASN A 401 -24.47 5.54 -2.70
CA ASN A 401 -23.36 6.48 -2.83
C ASN A 401 -22.94 7.15 -1.52
N LEU A 402 -23.49 6.74 -0.39
CA LEU A 402 -23.15 7.24 0.95
C LEU A 402 -22.67 6.10 1.83
N PHE A 403 -21.50 6.26 2.44
CA PHE A 403 -20.84 5.29 3.30
C PHE A 403 -20.56 5.94 4.65
N LEU A 404 -21.02 5.30 5.72
CA LEU A 404 -20.85 5.74 7.10
C LEU A 404 -20.00 4.71 7.82
N ASP A 405 -18.80 5.10 8.22
CA ASP A 405 -17.87 4.26 8.95
C ASP A 405 -18.00 4.53 10.45
N GLY A 406 -18.22 3.52 11.25
CA GLY A 406 -18.22 3.60 12.70
C GLY A 406 -17.41 2.47 13.31
N GLY A 407 -16.44 2.79 14.18
CA GLY A 407 -15.60 1.75 14.77
C GLY A 407 -15.10 2.10 16.15
N VAL A 408 -14.78 1.07 16.90
CA VAL A 408 -14.15 1.17 18.22
C VAL A 408 -12.99 0.19 18.30
N ARG A 409 -11.92 0.62 18.97
CA ARG A 409 -10.78 -0.23 19.28
C ARG A 409 -10.42 -0.12 20.75
N LEU A 410 -10.10 -1.24 21.34
CA LEU A 410 -9.53 -1.37 22.68
C LEU A 410 -8.10 -1.85 22.54
N GLU A 411 -7.18 -1.16 23.17
CA GLU A 411 -5.75 -1.52 23.18
C GLU A 411 -5.23 -1.57 24.60
N ARG A 412 -4.42 -2.58 24.89
CA ARG A 412 -3.70 -2.72 26.16
C ARG A 412 -2.24 -3.04 25.91
N ASP A 413 -1.38 -2.25 26.50
CA ASP A 413 0.06 -2.43 26.52
C ASP A 413 0.51 -2.63 27.97
N ASP A 414 1.26 -3.69 28.25
CA ASP A 414 1.66 -4.05 29.61
C ASP A 414 2.75 -3.11 30.18
N LEU A 415 3.58 -2.50 29.33
CA LEU A 415 4.54 -1.49 29.77
C LEU A 415 3.85 -0.27 30.41
N ILE A 416 2.65 0.06 29.90
CA ILE A 416 1.88 1.20 30.40
C ILE A 416 0.83 0.76 31.41
N GLY A 417 0.40 -0.50 31.35
CA GLY A 417 -0.61 -1.08 32.26
C GLY A 417 -2.02 -0.48 32.11
N LYS A 418 -2.29 0.30 31.05
CA LYS A 418 -3.57 0.96 30.80
C LYS A 418 -4.24 0.38 29.55
N THR A 419 -5.57 0.43 29.55
CA THR A 419 -6.40 0.11 28.39
C THR A 419 -6.91 1.40 27.78
N ASP A 420 -6.76 1.55 26.46
CA ASP A 420 -7.26 2.68 25.69
C ASP A 420 -8.54 2.32 24.95
N PHE A 421 -9.47 3.28 24.94
CA PHE A 421 -10.68 3.26 24.14
C PHE A 421 -10.54 4.26 23.00
N LEU A 422 -10.56 3.76 21.76
CA LEU A 422 -10.20 4.50 20.55
C LEU A 422 -11.37 4.48 19.55
N PRO A 423 -12.38 5.35 19.74
CA PRO A 423 -13.49 5.47 18.80
C PRO A 423 -13.06 6.17 17.52
N ARG A 424 -13.69 5.77 16.40
CA ARG A 424 -13.47 6.33 15.07
C ARG A 424 -14.80 6.41 14.34
N VAL A 425 -15.04 7.50 13.63
CA VAL A 425 -16.22 7.68 12.82
C VAL A 425 -15.84 8.42 11.54
N GLY A 426 -16.40 7.98 10.43
CA GLY A 426 -16.15 8.57 9.11
C GLY A 426 -17.41 8.61 8.28
N VAL A 427 -17.39 9.45 7.26
CA VAL A 427 -18.37 9.50 6.19
C VAL A 427 -17.66 9.67 4.87
N ALA A 428 -18.05 8.93 3.86
CA ALA A 428 -17.66 9.13 2.48
C ALA A 428 -18.90 9.20 1.59
N TRP A 429 -18.94 10.18 0.71
CA TRP A 429 -20.04 10.41 -0.21
C TRP A 429 -19.51 10.47 -1.64
N ASP A 430 -19.90 9.49 -2.46
CA ASP A 430 -19.70 9.53 -3.91
C ASP A 430 -20.75 10.43 -4.55
N PHE A 431 -20.44 11.72 -4.63
CA PHE A 431 -21.41 12.69 -5.17
C PHE A 431 -21.59 12.59 -6.70
N SER A 432 -20.75 11.81 -7.38
CA SER A 432 -20.94 11.49 -8.80
C SER A 432 -21.93 10.34 -9.00
N GLY A 433 -22.12 9.48 -7.99
CA GLY A 433 -22.87 8.23 -8.09
C GLY A 433 -22.24 7.23 -9.07
N ARG A 434 -20.98 7.40 -9.47
CA ARG A 434 -20.25 6.59 -10.45
C ARG A 434 -18.88 6.11 -9.97
N GLY A 435 -18.54 6.33 -8.70
CA GLY A 435 -17.25 5.94 -8.12
C GLY A 435 -16.06 6.82 -8.51
N VAL A 436 -16.30 7.94 -9.21
CA VAL A 436 -15.25 8.82 -9.74
C VAL A 436 -15.06 10.10 -8.95
N SER A 437 -15.84 10.31 -7.89
CA SER A 437 -15.76 11.51 -7.05
C SER A 437 -16.16 11.20 -5.63
N ARG A 438 -15.44 11.71 -4.64
CA ARG A 438 -15.84 11.58 -3.23
C ARG A 438 -15.63 12.87 -2.44
N ALA A 439 -16.51 13.12 -1.49
CA ALA A 439 -16.28 13.99 -0.36
C ALA A 439 -16.25 13.13 0.90
N TYR A 440 -15.39 13.43 1.85
CA TYR A 440 -15.29 12.65 3.08
C TYR A 440 -14.99 13.52 4.29
N ALA A 441 -15.37 13.02 5.46
CA ALA A 441 -14.95 13.55 6.76
C ALA A 441 -14.72 12.41 7.74
N PHE A 442 -13.82 12.61 8.69
CA PHE A 442 -13.42 11.61 9.67
C PHE A 442 -13.03 12.25 10.99
N LEU A 443 -13.37 11.58 12.08
CA LEU A 443 -12.94 11.88 13.45
C LEU A 443 -12.46 10.59 14.11
N GLY A 444 -11.28 10.62 14.74
CA GLY A 444 -10.75 9.42 15.38
C GLY A 444 -9.76 9.71 16.51
N ARG A 445 -9.63 8.71 17.38
CA ARG A 445 -8.57 8.65 18.40
C ARG A 445 -7.61 7.55 18.09
N PHE A 446 -6.33 7.85 18.27
CA PHE A 446 -5.22 6.93 18.01
C PHE A 446 -4.27 6.92 19.20
N PHE A 447 -3.46 5.88 19.22
CA PHE A 447 -2.45 5.68 20.24
C PHE A 447 -1.13 5.27 19.59
N GLU A 448 -0.06 5.95 19.94
CA GLU A 448 1.30 5.58 19.56
C GLU A 448 1.82 4.53 20.53
N SER A 449 2.24 3.38 20.00
CA SER A 449 2.92 2.36 20.80
C SER A 449 4.27 2.89 21.26
N PRO A 450 4.58 2.88 22.56
CA PRO A 450 5.86 3.37 23.05
C PRO A 450 7.02 2.53 22.54
N GLU A 451 8.19 3.13 22.41
CA GLU A 451 9.44 2.38 22.25
C GLU A 451 9.69 1.52 23.49
N LEU A 452 10.31 0.34 23.36
CA LEU A 452 10.59 -0.53 24.50
C LEU A 452 11.46 0.10 25.58
N ALA A 453 12.32 1.06 25.20
CA ALA A 453 13.14 1.82 26.12
C ALA A 453 12.41 3.00 26.80
N SER A 454 11.23 3.37 26.28
CA SER A 454 10.46 4.52 26.72
C SER A 454 9.08 4.08 27.19
N GLN A 455 8.71 4.40 28.43
CA GLN A 455 7.35 4.20 28.94
C GLN A 455 6.39 5.33 28.55
N ARG A 456 6.78 6.18 27.61
CA ARG A 456 6.03 7.36 27.22
C ARG A 456 5.04 7.00 26.13
N ARG A 457 3.90 7.64 26.16
CA ARG A 457 2.73 7.34 25.36
C ARG A 457 2.18 8.62 24.78
N THR A 458 1.99 8.64 23.47
CA THR A 458 1.31 9.76 22.80
C THR A 458 -0.07 9.31 22.35
N ARG A 459 -1.09 10.13 22.65
CA ARG A 459 -2.43 10.00 22.08
C ARG A 459 -2.61 11.04 20.99
N GLU A 460 -3.24 10.63 19.90
CA GLU A 460 -3.59 11.52 18.81
C GLU A 460 -5.12 11.60 18.67
N HIS A 461 -5.64 12.81 18.58
CA HIS A 461 -6.98 13.09 18.13
C HIS A 461 -6.89 13.64 16.72
N GLN A 462 -7.57 13.04 15.78
CA GLN A 462 -7.50 13.39 14.36
C GLN A 462 -8.87 13.81 13.85
N LEU A 463 -8.88 14.91 13.08
CA LEU A 463 -9.96 15.27 12.17
C LEU A 463 -9.36 15.27 10.77
N ALA A 464 -10.04 14.63 9.81
CA ALA A 464 -9.69 14.70 8.40
C ALA A 464 -10.93 14.99 7.56
N ALA A 465 -10.80 15.79 6.52
CA ALA A 465 -11.87 16.04 5.57
C ALA A 465 -11.29 16.36 4.19
N GLY A 466 -12.00 16.03 3.13
CA GLY A 466 -11.50 16.34 1.79
C GLY A 466 -12.51 16.05 0.69
N VAL A 467 -12.11 16.47 -0.50
CA VAL A 467 -12.83 16.23 -1.75
C VAL A 467 -11.83 15.74 -2.79
N GLN A 468 -12.18 14.67 -3.48
CA GLN A 468 -11.36 14.11 -4.55
C GLN A 468 -12.25 13.79 -5.74
N SER A 469 -11.76 14.05 -6.94
CA SER A 469 -12.52 13.80 -8.17
C SER A 469 -11.60 13.42 -9.31
N GLN A 470 -12.02 12.46 -10.11
CA GLN A 470 -11.43 12.12 -11.39
C GLN A 470 -11.87 13.20 -12.41
N ILE A 471 -10.93 14.06 -12.77
CA ILE A 471 -11.20 15.24 -13.62
C ILE A 471 -11.00 14.97 -15.10
N PHE A 472 -10.19 13.96 -15.44
CA PHE A 472 -9.98 13.43 -16.78
C PHE A 472 -9.93 11.90 -16.68
N ARG A 473 -9.78 11.21 -17.82
CA ARG A 473 -9.79 9.73 -17.93
C ARG A 473 -9.18 8.98 -16.75
N ASP A 474 -8.01 9.39 -16.33
CA ASP A 474 -7.19 8.70 -15.34
C ASP A 474 -6.48 9.67 -14.38
N VAL A 475 -6.91 10.93 -14.36
CA VAL A 475 -6.35 11.99 -13.52
C VAL A 475 -7.29 12.31 -12.38
N VAL A 476 -6.83 12.11 -11.15
CA VAL A 476 -7.54 12.46 -9.91
C VAL A 476 -6.94 13.74 -9.35
N ALA A 477 -7.78 14.72 -9.05
CA ALA A 477 -7.44 15.89 -8.25
C ALA A 477 -8.06 15.76 -6.86
N GLY A 478 -7.34 16.19 -5.82
CA GLY A 478 -7.77 16.13 -4.43
C GLY A 478 -7.39 17.37 -3.65
N LEU A 479 -8.25 17.73 -2.71
CA LEU A 479 -8.00 18.71 -1.66
C LEU A 479 -8.35 18.07 -0.33
N ASP A 480 -7.35 17.85 0.50
CA ASP A 480 -7.46 17.16 1.78
C ASP A 480 -7.00 18.10 2.91
N TYR A 481 -7.75 18.13 4.01
CA TYR A 481 -7.37 18.83 5.25
C TYR A 481 -7.28 17.83 6.40
N VAL A 482 -6.24 17.97 7.21
CA VAL A 482 -6.02 17.14 8.39
C VAL A 482 -5.60 18.01 9.57
N HIS A 483 -6.32 17.87 10.68
CA HIS A 483 -5.97 18.41 11.98
C HIS A 483 -5.61 17.27 12.93
N LYS A 484 -4.51 17.39 13.67
CA LYS A 484 -4.07 16.44 14.70
C LYS A 484 -3.72 17.16 16.00
N ASP A 485 -4.20 16.64 17.12
CA ASP A 485 -3.90 17.11 18.46
C ASP A 485 -3.19 15.99 19.23
N PHE A 486 -1.91 16.16 19.47
CA PHE A 486 -1.05 15.21 20.19
C PHE A 486 -1.06 15.53 21.67
N ARG A 487 -1.54 14.58 22.47
CA ARG A 487 -1.63 14.69 23.93
C ARG A 487 -0.77 13.65 24.60
N ASP A 488 -0.38 13.95 25.84
CA ASP A 488 0.50 13.11 26.64
C ASP A 488 1.89 12.88 25.97
N ALA A 489 2.24 13.70 24.98
CA ALA A 489 3.55 13.63 24.36
C ALA A 489 4.65 14.05 25.37
N PRO A 490 5.88 13.49 25.26
CA PRO A 490 6.98 13.79 26.18
C PRO A 490 7.31 15.27 26.28
N ASP A 491 7.16 15.97 25.16
CA ASP A 491 7.54 17.37 25.03
C ASP A 491 6.37 18.34 25.26
N GLY A 492 5.19 17.81 25.63
CA GLY A 492 3.97 18.57 25.83
C GLY A 492 2.97 18.45 24.68
N ARG A 493 1.87 19.21 24.79
CA ARG A 493 0.82 19.20 23.76
C ARG A 493 1.32 19.88 22.48
N THR A 494 1.12 19.22 21.37
CA THR A 494 1.44 19.73 20.02
C THR A 494 0.22 19.56 19.13
N SER A 495 -0.06 20.53 18.25
CA SER A 495 -1.11 20.44 17.23
C SER A 495 -0.52 20.64 15.84
N TYR A 496 -1.11 19.95 14.89
CA TYR A 496 -0.78 20.03 13.46
C TYR A 496 -2.04 20.35 12.65
N ASP A 497 -1.90 21.29 11.76
CA ASP A 497 -2.89 21.62 10.74
C ASP A 497 -2.25 21.53 9.36
N GLY A 498 -2.86 20.79 8.44
CA GLY A 498 -2.31 20.62 7.10
C GLY A 498 -3.40 20.56 6.04
N ALA A 499 -3.23 21.34 4.97
CA ALA A 499 -4.02 21.27 3.77
C ALA A 499 -3.15 20.80 2.60
N THR A 500 -3.61 19.79 1.88
CA THR A 500 -2.86 19.18 0.76
C THR A 500 -3.69 19.24 -0.51
N LEU A 501 -3.16 19.92 -1.53
CA LEU A 501 -3.62 19.81 -2.90
C LEU A 501 -2.85 18.70 -3.58
N SER A 502 -3.54 17.78 -4.26
CA SER A 502 -2.92 16.64 -4.94
C SER A 502 -3.45 16.45 -6.35
N LEU A 503 -2.59 15.93 -7.22
CA LEU A 503 -2.90 15.50 -8.57
C LEU A 503 -2.22 14.16 -8.79
N ALA A 504 -2.96 13.14 -9.17
CA ALA A 504 -2.46 11.80 -9.40
C ALA A 504 -2.97 11.24 -10.73
N LYS A 505 -2.06 10.74 -11.54
CA LYS A 505 -2.30 9.97 -12.76
C LYS A 505 -1.46 8.70 -12.65
N PRO A 506 -2.06 7.51 -12.43
CA PRO A 506 -1.32 6.26 -12.48
C PRO A 506 -0.72 6.05 -13.87
N PHE A 507 0.22 5.12 -13.98
CA PHE A 507 0.85 4.85 -15.28
C PHE A 507 -0.21 4.32 -16.26
N SER A 508 -0.48 5.14 -17.26
CA SER A 508 -1.43 4.83 -18.34
C SER A 508 -1.07 5.67 -19.56
N ALA A 509 -1.37 5.18 -20.76
CA ALA A 509 -1.04 5.85 -22.02
C ALA A 509 0.40 6.41 -22.02
N SER A 510 1.38 5.59 -21.58
CA SER A 510 2.82 5.89 -21.55
C SER A 510 3.27 6.98 -20.57
N SER A 511 2.44 7.44 -19.67
CA SER A 511 2.82 8.50 -18.71
C SER A 511 2.27 8.28 -17.32
N LEU A 512 2.98 8.82 -16.33
CA LEU A 512 2.64 8.83 -14.91
C LEU A 512 2.86 10.24 -14.36
N LEU A 513 1.99 10.68 -13.46
CA LEU A 513 2.16 11.92 -12.71
C LEU A 513 1.62 11.75 -11.30
N GLN A 514 2.41 12.15 -10.32
CA GLN A 514 1.95 12.36 -8.94
C GLN A 514 2.53 13.68 -8.46
N ALA A 515 1.68 14.64 -8.18
CA ALA A 515 2.07 15.95 -7.70
C ALA A 515 1.30 16.29 -6.42
N SER A 516 1.93 16.98 -5.49
CA SER A 516 1.26 17.49 -4.30
C SER A 516 1.90 18.76 -3.78
N TYR A 517 1.04 19.62 -3.22
CA TYR A 517 1.44 20.78 -2.43
C TYR A 517 0.77 20.70 -1.06
N THR A 518 1.56 20.63 -0.01
CA THR A 518 1.07 20.63 1.38
C THR A 518 1.45 21.95 2.04
N LEU A 519 0.45 22.66 2.52
CA LEU A 519 0.58 23.80 3.41
C LEU A 519 0.25 23.35 4.82
N SER A 520 1.14 23.54 5.78
CA SER A 520 0.93 23.05 7.14
C SER A 520 1.45 24.02 8.20
N SER A 521 0.96 23.85 9.41
CA SER A 521 1.42 24.51 10.63
C SER A 521 1.54 23.50 11.75
N LEU A 522 2.63 23.53 12.48
CA LEU A 522 2.87 22.73 13.67
C LEU A 522 3.06 23.66 14.87
N GLU A 523 2.18 23.58 15.86
CA GLU A 523 2.20 24.43 17.06
C GLU A 523 2.54 23.59 18.29
N GLY A 524 3.40 24.12 19.17
CA GLY A 524 3.82 23.45 20.41
C GLY A 524 5.33 23.26 20.53
N PRO A 525 5.81 22.51 21.52
CA PRO A 525 7.25 22.38 21.81
C PRO A 525 8.09 21.77 20.67
N ARG A 526 7.47 21.04 19.75
CA ARG A 526 8.12 20.40 18.60
C ARG A 526 8.35 21.32 17.40
N THR A 527 7.85 22.56 17.45
CA THR A 527 7.84 23.51 16.32
C THR A 527 9.21 23.83 15.72
N LEU A 528 10.25 23.90 16.53
CA LEU A 528 11.56 24.39 16.06
C LEU A 528 12.35 23.41 15.19
N ALA A 529 12.06 22.11 15.28
CA ALA A 529 12.82 21.07 14.57
C ALA A 529 12.03 20.38 13.45
N ALA A 530 10.70 20.41 13.52
CA ALA A 530 9.82 19.57 12.69
C ALA A 530 8.90 20.36 11.75
N ASP A 531 8.80 21.70 11.87
CA ASP A 531 7.91 22.49 11.03
C ASP A 531 8.41 22.56 9.57
N ALA A 532 7.56 22.17 8.64
CA ALA A 532 7.77 22.29 7.21
C ALA A 532 6.50 22.87 6.57
N PRO A 533 6.26 24.17 6.76
CA PRO A 533 4.98 24.78 6.40
C PRO A 533 4.63 24.69 4.92
N ASN A 534 5.62 24.52 4.05
CA ASN A 534 5.40 24.32 2.62
C ASN A 534 6.19 23.13 2.09
N VAL A 535 5.49 22.16 1.50
CA VAL A 535 6.08 20.99 0.88
C VAL A 535 5.53 20.79 -0.52
N ILE A 536 6.39 20.78 -1.52
CA ILE A 536 6.07 20.46 -2.91
C ILE A 536 6.69 19.13 -3.27
N LYS A 537 5.94 18.25 -3.92
CA LYS A 537 6.44 16.99 -4.46
C LYS A 537 5.90 16.79 -5.87
N LEU A 538 6.75 16.21 -6.71
CA LEU A 538 6.42 15.84 -8.08
C LEU A 538 7.18 14.58 -8.45
N ASP A 539 6.46 13.51 -8.74
CA ASP A 539 6.96 12.35 -9.46
C ASP A 539 6.31 12.33 -10.84
N ALA A 540 7.11 12.19 -11.88
CA ALA A 540 6.62 12.09 -13.23
C ALA A 540 7.47 11.09 -14.03
N ALA A 541 6.83 10.36 -14.93
CA ALA A 541 7.53 9.48 -15.84
C ALA A 541 6.83 9.44 -17.20
N TYR A 542 7.62 9.21 -18.23
CA TYR A 542 7.15 9.05 -19.59
C TYR A 542 7.90 7.91 -20.27
N ALA A 543 7.17 7.07 -21.01
CA ALA A 543 7.69 5.99 -21.81
C ALA A 543 7.38 6.26 -23.28
N TYR A 544 8.42 6.41 -24.11
CA TYR A 544 8.32 6.67 -25.54
C TYR A 544 8.67 5.42 -26.35
N GLU A 545 7.73 4.91 -27.11
CA GLU A 545 7.96 3.80 -28.04
C GLU A 545 8.78 4.30 -29.24
N TRP A 546 10.08 3.98 -29.24
CA TRP A 546 10.99 4.33 -30.32
C TRP A 546 10.76 3.46 -31.55
N ASP A 547 10.61 2.17 -31.31
CA ASP A 547 10.24 1.16 -32.31
C ASP A 547 9.45 0.01 -31.64
N ALA A 548 8.97 -0.96 -32.41
CA ALA A 548 8.18 -2.09 -31.94
C ALA A 548 8.85 -2.95 -30.84
N ARG A 549 10.14 -2.76 -30.59
CA ARG A 549 10.93 -3.50 -29.59
C ARG A 549 11.63 -2.64 -28.58
N THR A 550 11.65 -1.33 -28.77
CA THR A 550 12.46 -0.40 -27.96
C THR A 550 11.61 0.72 -27.43
N THR A 551 11.58 0.85 -26.12
CA THR A 551 10.93 1.95 -25.40
C THR A 551 11.99 2.75 -24.65
N ALA A 552 12.06 4.05 -24.89
CA ALA A 552 12.85 4.97 -24.09
C ALA A 552 12.01 5.47 -22.90
N THR A 553 12.61 5.54 -21.71
CA THR A 553 11.91 5.99 -20.50
C THR A 553 12.63 7.19 -19.88
N LEU A 554 11.85 8.12 -19.36
CA LEU A 554 12.34 9.25 -18.58
C LEU A 554 11.50 9.36 -17.31
N GLY A 555 12.14 9.41 -16.15
CA GLY A 555 11.46 9.55 -14.86
C GLY A 555 12.13 10.63 -14.01
N THR A 556 11.37 11.30 -13.17
CA THR A 556 11.88 12.28 -12.22
C THR A 556 11.14 12.22 -10.90
N SER A 557 11.86 12.45 -9.82
CA SER A 557 11.30 12.72 -8.49
C SER A 557 11.86 14.05 -8.01
N PHE A 558 10.97 15.00 -7.76
CA PHE A 558 11.32 16.34 -7.31
C PHE A 558 10.63 16.65 -5.99
N ARG A 559 11.37 17.22 -5.06
CA ARG A 559 10.86 17.59 -3.76
C ARG A 559 11.44 18.92 -3.30
N VAL A 560 10.58 19.78 -2.79
CA VAL A 560 10.96 21.02 -2.10
C VAL A 560 10.30 21.03 -0.73
N ILE A 561 11.12 21.21 0.31
CA ILE A 561 10.67 21.27 1.69
C ILE A 561 11.11 22.62 2.26
N GLN A 562 10.17 23.39 2.75
CA GLN A 562 10.48 24.62 3.48
C GLN A 562 11.11 24.26 4.84
N GLY A 563 12.28 24.78 5.05
CA GLY A 563 13.03 24.73 6.29
C GLY A 563 13.89 26.00 6.36
N SER A 564 14.80 26.08 7.30
CA SER A 564 15.77 27.18 7.34
C SER A 564 17.19 26.60 7.20
N PRO A 565 17.73 26.52 5.97
CA PRO A 565 17.22 26.98 4.67
C PRO A 565 16.25 26.00 3.99
N TRP A 566 15.58 26.42 2.89
CA TRP A 566 14.81 25.57 1.99
C TRP A 566 15.66 24.42 1.43
N GLN A 567 15.09 23.24 1.40
CA GLN A 567 15.73 22.04 0.85
C GLN A 567 15.02 21.65 -0.45
N ALA A 568 15.78 21.52 -1.53
CA ALA A 568 15.30 21.03 -2.80
C ALA A 568 16.14 19.83 -3.24
N THR A 569 15.49 18.75 -3.64
CA THR A 569 16.12 17.56 -4.21
C THR A 569 15.44 17.22 -5.52
N MET A 570 16.22 16.79 -6.50
CA MET A 570 15.71 16.30 -7.78
C MET A 570 16.53 15.10 -8.19
N ASP A 571 15.84 14.00 -8.42
CA ASP A 571 16.39 12.78 -8.98
C ASP A 571 15.84 12.61 -10.40
N VAL A 572 16.69 12.19 -11.35
CA VAL A 572 16.30 11.99 -12.74
C VAL A 572 16.79 10.61 -13.18
N ARG A 573 15.94 9.86 -13.86
CA ARG A 573 16.22 8.57 -14.49
C ARG A 573 16.02 8.66 -15.99
N ALA A 574 16.96 8.18 -16.77
CA ALA A 574 16.78 7.88 -18.17
C ALA A 574 17.00 6.37 -18.39
N GLY A 575 16.18 5.75 -19.23
CA GLY A 575 16.26 4.32 -19.45
C GLY A 575 15.87 3.89 -20.86
N VAL A 576 16.24 2.67 -21.18
CA VAL A 576 15.85 1.97 -22.40
C VAL A 576 15.36 0.58 -22.01
N VAL A 577 14.17 0.25 -22.45
CA VAL A 577 13.58 -1.09 -22.36
C VAL A 577 13.58 -1.68 -23.76
N ARG A 578 14.21 -2.84 -23.94
CA ARG A 578 14.32 -3.49 -25.25
C ARG A 578 13.86 -4.94 -25.18
N ALA A 579 12.83 -5.26 -25.93
CA ALA A 579 12.45 -6.65 -26.18
C ALA A 579 13.52 -7.31 -27.07
N LEU A 580 14.12 -8.38 -26.57
CA LEU A 580 15.10 -9.20 -27.26
C LEU A 580 14.37 -10.29 -28.09
N THR A 581 14.63 -11.55 -27.80
CA THR A 581 13.83 -12.68 -28.29
C THR A 581 12.80 -13.03 -27.22
N ASN A 582 11.54 -13.24 -27.63
CA ASN A 582 10.48 -13.62 -26.68
C ASN A 582 10.90 -14.84 -25.84
N PRO A 583 10.80 -14.81 -24.47
CA PRO A 583 10.15 -13.79 -23.64
C PRO A 583 11.08 -12.72 -23.05
N TYR A 584 12.32 -12.60 -23.48
CA TYR A 584 13.35 -11.80 -22.81
C TYR A 584 13.23 -10.30 -23.08
N VAL A 585 13.31 -9.50 -22.01
CA VAL A 585 13.32 -8.04 -22.03
C VAL A 585 14.53 -7.52 -21.26
N LEU A 586 15.35 -6.67 -21.90
CA LEU A 586 16.47 -5.97 -21.26
C LEU A 586 16.05 -4.54 -20.91
N THR A 587 16.22 -4.16 -19.67
CA THR A 587 16.06 -2.79 -19.18
C THR A 587 17.40 -2.27 -18.72
N VAL A 588 17.82 -1.10 -19.20
CA VAL A 588 19.02 -0.40 -18.74
C VAL A 588 18.63 1.01 -18.35
N THR A 589 19.03 1.46 -17.15
CA THR A 589 18.75 2.81 -16.66
C THR A 589 20.00 3.50 -16.13
N ALA A 590 20.01 4.82 -16.24
CA ALA A 590 20.98 5.70 -15.61
C ALA A 590 20.25 6.76 -14.79
N ASP A 591 20.65 6.91 -13.55
CA ASP A 591 20.08 7.88 -12.63
C ASP A 591 21.10 8.94 -12.24
N VAL A 592 20.65 10.17 -12.15
CA VAL A 592 21.33 11.28 -11.47
C VAL A 592 20.53 11.64 -10.25
N LEU A 593 21.11 11.42 -9.07
CA LEU A 593 20.45 11.59 -7.78
C LEU A 593 20.91 12.88 -7.11
N ASN A 594 19.96 13.67 -6.62
CA ASN A 594 20.16 15.00 -6.05
C ASN A 594 20.91 15.96 -7.01
N LEU A 595 20.30 16.19 -8.16
CA LEU A 595 20.87 17.02 -9.24
C LEU A 595 21.28 18.44 -8.78
N PHE A 596 20.62 18.98 -7.75
CA PHE A 596 20.91 20.32 -7.25
C PHE A 596 22.11 20.40 -6.29
N ASP A 597 22.61 19.28 -5.78
CA ASP A 597 23.78 19.14 -4.91
C ASP A 597 23.90 20.22 -3.82
N ARG A 598 22.80 20.56 -3.18
CA ARG A 598 22.79 21.52 -2.07
C ARG A 598 23.07 20.82 -0.75
N GLU A 599 24.35 20.75 -0.35
CA GLU A 599 24.79 20.14 0.91
C GLU A 599 24.33 20.84 2.19
N ARG A 600 23.40 21.75 2.13
CA ARG A 600 22.90 22.48 3.31
C ARG A 600 21.72 21.73 3.93
N GLY A 601 21.87 21.36 5.21
CA GLY A 601 20.75 20.83 6.00
C GLY A 601 20.48 19.32 5.89
N GLY A 602 21.49 18.50 5.59
CA GLY A 602 21.34 17.03 5.64
C GLY A 602 20.84 16.38 4.34
N THR A 603 20.77 17.15 3.23
CA THR A 603 20.51 16.54 1.89
C THR A 603 21.71 15.69 1.47
N PRO A 604 21.47 14.50 0.88
CA PRO A 604 22.56 13.66 0.38
C PRO A 604 23.28 14.34 -0.79
N PRO A 605 24.60 14.12 -0.98
CA PRO A 605 25.36 14.69 -2.08
C PRO A 605 24.92 14.13 -3.44
N LEU A 606 25.35 14.78 -4.54
CA LEU A 606 25.13 14.29 -5.91
C LEU A 606 25.68 12.86 -6.09
N ALA A 607 24.91 11.99 -6.73
CA ALA A 607 25.34 10.63 -7.04
C ALA A 607 24.83 10.17 -8.40
N GLY A 608 25.60 9.27 -9.04
CA GLY A 608 25.18 8.56 -10.24
C GLY A 608 24.92 7.09 -9.93
N ARG A 609 23.91 6.50 -10.57
CA ARG A 609 23.60 5.07 -10.50
C ARG A 609 23.31 4.53 -11.89
N PHE A 610 23.80 3.34 -12.16
CA PHE A 610 23.50 2.59 -13.37
C PHE A 610 22.84 1.28 -12.99
N SER A 611 21.78 0.91 -13.67
CA SER A 611 21.06 -0.33 -13.42
C SER A 611 20.84 -1.09 -14.73
N ALA A 612 20.94 -2.41 -14.66
CA ALA A 612 20.60 -3.30 -15.76
C ALA A 612 19.73 -4.45 -15.22
N ARG A 613 18.70 -4.81 -15.98
CA ARG A 613 17.79 -5.90 -15.63
C ARG A 613 17.44 -6.69 -16.88
N LEU A 614 17.58 -8.00 -16.80
CA LEU A 614 17.06 -8.95 -17.79
C LEU A 614 15.88 -9.68 -17.18
N SER A 615 14.72 -9.56 -17.80
CA SER A 615 13.48 -10.23 -17.36
C SER A 615 12.91 -11.14 -18.44
N PHE A 616 12.12 -12.12 -18.03
CA PHE A 616 11.43 -13.08 -18.89
C PHE A 616 10.11 -13.53 -18.31
#